data_701e745fe0be9a1a976033352dd4519f
#
_entry.id   701e745fe0be9a1a976033352dd4519f
#
_cell.length_a   1.000
_cell.length_b   1.000
_cell.length_c   1.000
_cell.angle_alpha   90.00
_cell.angle_beta   90.00
_cell.angle_gamma   90.00
#
_symmetry.space_group_name_H-M   'P 1'
#
loop_
_entity.id
_entity.type
_entity.pdbx_description
1 polymer ?
#
loop_
_entity_poly.entity_id
_entity_poly.type
_entity_poly.pdbx_seq_one_letter_code
_entity_poly.pdbx_strand_id
1 'polypeptide(L)'
;DAFYACREQDYPKDHHEDWDYLVEKFDFQANQDSDFVLKNSRPAISAEEFKGQGVDAKWIVYGDFLGDQKCSILRLIVEPGGKTKFCPESPALFHTNGGSGRVGKLDVRYHHDMILGEIYPEIGFITQAALSKGGVEIENTGTEPLVLTFDFPQHAHSKTPGI
;
A
#
# COMPACT_ATOMS: atom_id res chain seq x y z
N ASP A 1 13.27 -24.36 -5.92
CA ASP A 1 14.43 -24.24 -5.01
C ASP A 1 14.21 -23.12 -4.00
N ALA A 2 14.14 -23.47 -2.70
CA ALA A 2 13.91 -22.50 -1.63
C ALA A 2 15.02 -21.44 -1.55
N PHE A 3 16.25 -21.79 -1.92
CA PHE A 3 17.37 -20.83 -1.96
C PHE A 3 17.20 -19.76 -3.03
N TYR A 4 16.48 -20.01 -4.11
CA TYR A 4 16.21 -19.00 -5.13
C TYR A 4 15.02 -18.09 -4.77
N ALA A 5 14.20 -18.49 -3.81
CA ALA A 5 13.10 -17.66 -3.30
C ALA A 5 13.57 -16.61 -2.27
N CYS A 6 14.74 -16.82 -1.66
CA CYS A 6 15.33 -15.93 -0.67
C CYS A 6 16.66 -15.41 -1.19
N ARG A 7 16.86 -14.10 -1.12
CA ARG A 7 18.12 -13.51 -1.57
C ARG A 7 19.21 -13.83 -0.56
N GLU A 8 20.39 -14.21 -1.04
CA GLU A 8 21.55 -14.54 -0.20
C GLU A 8 21.87 -13.44 0.84
N GLN A 9 21.69 -12.19 0.45
CA GLN A 9 21.90 -11.04 1.33
C GLN A 9 20.93 -10.94 2.50
N ASP A 10 19.81 -11.65 2.46
CA ASP A 10 18.79 -11.66 3.52
C ASP A 10 19.11 -12.69 4.61
N TYR A 11 20.18 -13.49 4.41
CA TYR A 11 20.68 -14.48 5.37
C TYR A 11 21.93 -13.98 6.10
N PRO A 12 22.11 -14.37 7.36
CA PRO A 12 23.40 -14.22 8.02
C PRO A 12 24.50 -14.94 7.23
N LYS A 13 25.68 -14.32 7.08
CA LYS A 13 26.76 -14.84 6.25
C LYS A 13 27.26 -16.22 6.65
N ASP A 14 27.14 -16.57 7.93
CA ASP A 14 27.49 -17.86 8.51
C ASP A 14 26.45 -18.95 8.26
N HIS A 15 25.31 -18.61 7.66
CA HIS A 15 24.25 -19.54 7.31
C HIS A 15 23.97 -19.60 5.79
N HIS A 16 24.89 -19.08 4.97
CA HIS A 16 24.78 -19.25 3.52
C HIS A 16 24.89 -20.75 3.17
N GLU A 17 23.98 -21.23 2.30
CA GLU A 17 23.83 -22.65 1.92
C GLU A 17 23.46 -23.61 3.08
N ASP A 18 23.09 -23.09 4.24
CA ASP A 18 22.63 -23.85 5.39
C ASP A 18 21.12 -24.18 5.25
N TRP A 19 20.85 -25.38 4.72
CA TRP A 19 19.48 -25.85 4.51
C TRP A 19 18.71 -26.10 5.81
N ASP A 20 19.36 -26.54 6.84
CA ASP A 20 18.73 -26.80 8.14
C ASP A 20 18.28 -25.47 8.76
N TYR A 21 19.12 -24.45 8.72
CA TYR A 21 18.75 -23.10 9.16
C TYR A 21 17.57 -22.55 8.36
N LEU A 22 17.54 -22.76 7.02
CA LEU A 22 16.43 -22.31 6.17
C LEU A 22 15.13 -23.02 6.56
N VAL A 23 15.17 -24.35 6.73
CA VAL A 23 13.99 -25.16 7.05
C VAL A 23 13.42 -24.79 8.43
N GLU A 24 14.27 -24.48 9.41
CA GLU A 24 13.84 -24.03 10.74
C GLU A 24 13.06 -22.71 10.73
N LYS A 25 13.20 -21.89 9.67
CA LYS A 25 12.44 -20.62 9.54
C LYS A 25 11.02 -20.81 9.03
N PHE A 26 10.68 -22.00 8.51
CA PHE A 26 9.32 -22.27 8.09
C PHE A 26 8.44 -22.70 9.25
N ASP A 27 7.38 -21.97 9.50
CA ASP A 27 6.34 -22.41 10.44
C ASP A 27 5.44 -23.44 9.74
N PHE A 28 5.86 -24.69 9.76
CA PHE A 28 5.10 -25.79 9.16
C PHE A 28 3.74 -25.98 9.81
N GLN A 29 3.61 -25.69 11.11
CA GLN A 29 2.34 -25.82 11.81
C GLN A 29 1.35 -24.76 11.34
N ALA A 30 1.78 -23.51 11.23
CA ALA A 30 0.95 -22.42 10.69
C ALA A 30 0.57 -22.66 9.22
N ASN A 31 1.50 -23.17 8.41
CA ASN A 31 1.24 -23.49 7.01
C ASN A 31 0.24 -24.64 6.79
N GLN A 32 0.04 -25.50 7.78
CA GLN A 32 -0.97 -26.58 7.73
C GLN A 32 -2.31 -26.17 8.33
N ASP A 33 -2.41 -25.00 8.95
CA ASP A 33 -3.66 -24.49 9.52
C ASP A 33 -4.60 -24.03 8.40
N SER A 34 -5.69 -24.78 8.18
CA SER A 34 -6.73 -24.43 7.19
C SER A 34 -7.35 -23.05 7.42
N ASP A 35 -7.32 -22.57 8.65
CA ASP A 35 -7.89 -21.30 9.06
C ASP A 35 -6.85 -20.17 9.17
N PHE A 36 -5.60 -20.44 8.76
CA PHE A 36 -4.48 -19.47 8.87
C PHE A 36 -4.84 -18.10 8.29
N VAL A 37 -5.43 -18.08 7.09
CA VAL A 37 -5.82 -16.84 6.42
C VAL A 37 -6.88 -16.10 7.24
N LEU A 38 -7.90 -16.79 7.74
CA LEU A 38 -8.97 -16.19 8.56
C LEU A 38 -8.42 -15.64 9.88
N LYS A 39 -7.54 -16.36 10.54
CA LYS A 39 -6.92 -15.96 11.82
C LYS A 39 -5.98 -14.75 11.67
N ASN A 40 -5.34 -14.61 10.50
CA ASN A 40 -4.33 -13.59 10.25
C ASN A 40 -4.82 -12.46 9.32
N SER A 41 -6.06 -12.54 8.82
CA SER A 41 -6.67 -11.48 8.03
C SER A 41 -7.49 -10.53 8.90
N ARG A 42 -7.50 -9.27 8.52
CA ARG A 42 -8.33 -8.25 9.15
C ARG A 42 -9.20 -7.55 8.10
N PRO A 43 -10.46 -7.22 8.43
CA PRO A 43 -11.32 -6.48 7.51
C PRO A 43 -10.77 -5.06 7.32
N ALA A 44 -10.90 -4.53 6.10
CA ALA A 44 -10.58 -3.13 5.85
C ALA A 44 -11.47 -2.21 6.68
N ILE A 45 -10.88 -1.21 7.32
CA ILE A 45 -11.57 -0.24 8.17
C ILE A 45 -11.76 1.07 7.40
N SER A 46 -12.96 1.64 7.50
CA SER A 46 -13.28 2.92 6.89
C SER A 46 -12.39 4.06 7.40
N ALA A 47 -11.86 4.85 6.48
CA ALA A 47 -11.10 6.06 6.76
C ALA A 47 -11.97 7.29 6.48
N GLU A 48 -12.89 7.59 7.41
CA GLU A 48 -13.95 8.59 7.23
C GLU A 48 -13.40 9.99 6.91
N GLU A 49 -12.22 10.32 7.41
CA GLU A 49 -11.54 11.61 7.18
C GLU A 49 -11.15 11.85 5.73
N PHE A 50 -11.07 10.79 4.92
CA PHE A 50 -10.71 10.86 3.49
C PHE A 50 -11.88 10.59 2.55
N LYS A 51 -13.07 10.30 3.09
CA LYS A 51 -14.28 10.08 2.30
C LYS A 51 -14.91 11.37 1.81
N GLY A 52 -15.65 11.26 0.72
CA GLY A 52 -16.41 12.36 0.15
C GLY A 52 -17.43 11.88 -0.86
N GLN A 53 -18.07 12.80 -1.55
CA GLN A 53 -19.00 12.44 -2.61
C GLN A 53 -18.24 11.77 -3.77
N GLY A 54 -18.56 10.51 -4.07
CA GLY A 54 -17.86 9.72 -5.07
C GLY A 54 -16.44 9.33 -4.67
N VAL A 55 -16.13 9.35 -3.35
CA VAL A 55 -14.81 8.99 -2.82
C VAL A 55 -15.00 8.04 -1.65
N ASP A 56 -14.44 6.83 -1.77
CA ASP A 56 -14.35 5.85 -0.66
C ASP A 56 -12.89 5.68 -0.22
N ALA A 57 -12.67 5.55 1.08
CA ALA A 57 -11.35 5.38 1.66
C ALA A 57 -11.37 4.33 2.77
N LYS A 58 -10.38 3.43 2.74
CA LYS A 58 -10.26 2.35 3.72
C LYS A 58 -8.80 2.08 4.08
N TRP A 59 -8.53 1.92 5.36
CA TRP A 59 -7.29 1.32 5.83
C TRP A 59 -7.31 -0.17 5.54
N ILE A 60 -6.35 -0.65 4.76
CA ILE A 60 -6.22 -2.07 4.35
C ILE A 60 -5.03 -2.76 5.05
N VAL A 61 -4.02 -1.99 5.46
CA VAL A 61 -2.97 -2.44 6.38
C VAL A 61 -2.92 -1.45 7.53
N TYR A 62 -3.06 -1.96 8.75
CA TYR A 62 -3.13 -1.12 9.95
C TYR A 62 -2.85 -1.95 11.22
N GLY A 63 -2.71 -1.23 12.33
CA GLY A 63 -2.53 -1.79 13.65
C GLY A 63 -1.08 -2.10 13.99
N ASP A 64 -0.87 -2.44 15.25
CA ASP A 64 0.43 -2.78 15.79
C ASP A 64 0.66 -4.28 15.69
N PHE A 65 1.67 -4.70 14.99
CA PHE A 65 2.09 -6.09 14.95
C PHE A 65 3.27 -6.29 15.90
N LEU A 66 3.11 -7.19 16.85
CA LEU A 66 4.09 -7.42 17.95
C LEU A 66 4.35 -6.14 18.78
N GLY A 67 3.32 -5.32 18.99
CA GLY A 67 3.41 -4.11 19.79
C GLY A 67 4.06 -2.91 19.11
N ASP A 68 4.22 -2.96 17.78
CA ASP A 68 4.79 -1.84 17.03
C ASP A 68 4.22 -1.76 15.60
N GLN A 69 3.64 -0.62 15.25
CA GLN A 69 3.15 -0.35 13.91
C GLN A 69 4.33 -0.18 12.94
N LYS A 70 4.46 -1.07 11.97
CA LYS A 70 5.57 -1.04 11.00
C LYS A 70 5.28 -0.16 9.80
N CYS A 71 4.06 -0.24 9.30
CA CYS A 71 3.56 0.57 8.18
C CYS A 71 2.04 0.60 8.21
N SER A 72 1.45 1.47 7.43
CA SER A 72 0.02 1.43 7.15
C SER A 72 -0.25 1.70 5.68
N ILE A 73 -1.32 1.10 5.16
CA ILE A 73 -1.74 1.29 3.77
C ILE A 73 -3.21 1.71 3.74
N LEU A 74 -3.45 2.84 3.08
CA LEU A 74 -4.77 3.37 2.80
C LEU A 74 -5.12 3.10 1.34
N ARG A 75 -6.29 2.55 1.07
CA ARG A 75 -6.87 2.49 -0.27
C ARG A 75 -7.88 3.62 -0.44
N LEU A 76 -7.74 4.38 -1.51
CA LEU A 76 -8.66 5.43 -1.95
C LEU A 76 -9.27 5.03 -3.29
N ILE A 77 -10.58 5.16 -3.42
CA ILE A 77 -11.31 4.94 -4.67
C ILE A 77 -12.03 6.23 -5.01
N VAL A 78 -11.80 6.75 -6.20
CA VAL A 78 -12.47 7.95 -6.73
C VAL A 78 -13.30 7.55 -7.94
N GLU A 79 -14.59 7.70 -7.84
CA GLU A 79 -15.52 7.38 -8.94
C GLU A 79 -15.30 8.28 -10.17
N PRO A 80 -15.70 7.86 -11.39
CA PRO A 80 -15.54 8.65 -12.60
C PRO A 80 -16.09 10.07 -12.45
N GLY A 81 -15.26 11.06 -12.81
CA GLY A 81 -15.57 12.49 -12.63
C GLY A 81 -15.50 13.00 -11.19
N GLY A 82 -15.18 12.11 -10.23
CA GLY A 82 -14.97 12.46 -8.83
C GLY A 82 -13.67 13.22 -8.62
N LYS A 83 -13.67 14.03 -7.55
CA LYS A 83 -12.52 14.85 -7.16
C LYS A 83 -12.45 15.01 -5.67
N THR A 84 -11.26 14.96 -5.12
CA THR A 84 -11.03 15.14 -3.69
C THR A 84 -9.72 15.85 -3.42
N LYS A 85 -9.63 16.49 -2.26
CA LYS A 85 -8.38 17.02 -1.73
C LYS A 85 -7.84 16.06 -0.69
N PHE A 86 -6.73 15.43 -0.99
CA PHE A 86 -6.07 14.47 -0.12
C PHE A 86 -4.90 15.13 0.62
N CYS A 87 -5.01 15.20 1.93
CA CYS A 87 -4.01 15.83 2.79
C CYS A 87 -3.75 14.95 4.02
N PRO A 88 -2.95 13.87 3.87
CA PRO A 88 -2.54 13.06 5.00
C PRO A 88 -1.56 13.81 5.92
N GLU A 89 -1.32 13.29 7.11
CA GLU A 89 -0.44 13.93 8.10
C GLU A 89 1.05 13.76 7.76
N SER A 90 1.39 12.75 6.95
CA SER A 90 2.78 12.48 6.58
C SER A 90 2.94 12.24 5.08
N PRO A 91 4.18 12.38 4.55
CA PRO A 91 4.50 11.94 3.21
C PRO A 91 4.10 10.49 2.96
N ALA A 92 3.70 10.19 1.74
CA ALA A 92 3.28 8.85 1.35
C ALA A 92 3.76 8.50 -0.06
N LEU A 93 4.15 7.25 -0.25
CA LEU A 93 4.25 6.66 -1.56
C LEU A 93 2.83 6.32 -2.03
N PHE A 94 2.52 6.50 -3.30
CA PHE A 94 1.26 6.00 -3.83
C PHE A 94 1.47 5.12 -5.06
N HIS A 95 0.54 4.16 -5.21
CA HIS A 95 0.43 3.29 -6.37
C HIS A 95 -0.94 3.42 -7.00
N THR A 96 -0.98 3.44 -8.33
CA THR A 96 -2.23 3.38 -9.09
C THR A 96 -2.54 1.91 -9.38
N ASN A 97 -3.65 1.42 -8.82
CA ASN A 97 -4.06 0.02 -8.91
C ASN A 97 -5.27 -0.19 -9.84
N GLY A 98 -5.84 0.89 -10.37
CA GLY A 98 -6.96 0.84 -11.32
C GLY A 98 -7.32 2.21 -11.86
N GLY A 99 -7.89 2.26 -13.05
CA GLY A 99 -8.37 3.47 -13.69
C GLY A 99 -7.30 4.45 -14.14
N SER A 100 -7.70 5.70 -14.36
CA SER A 100 -6.81 6.79 -14.74
C SER A 100 -7.28 8.12 -14.16
N GLY A 101 -6.34 9.03 -13.92
CA GLY A 101 -6.67 10.31 -13.31
C GLY A 101 -5.46 11.19 -13.11
N ARG A 102 -5.58 12.08 -12.14
CA ARG A 102 -4.53 13.03 -11.77
C ARG A 102 -4.31 13.07 -10.27
N VAL A 103 -3.06 13.03 -9.86
CA VAL A 103 -2.63 13.24 -8.48
C VAL A 103 -1.75 14.49 -8.44
N GLY A 104 -2.31 15.60 -7.97
CA GLY A 104 -1.68 16.91 -8.09
C GLY A 104 -1.46 17.32 -9.55
N LYS A 105 -0.21 17.36 -9.98
CA LYS A 105 0.19 17.67 -11.36
C LYS A 105 0.59 16.43 -12.17
N LEU A 106 0.57 15.26 -11.56
CA LEU A 106 0.97 14.02 -12.19
C LEU A 106 -0.27 13.33 -12.77
N ASP A 107 -0.29 13.11 -14.08
CA ASP A 107 -1.24 12.22 -14.71
C ASP A 107 -0.85 10.79 -14.38
N VAL A 108 -1.82 9.98 -13.91
CA VAL A 108 -1.61 8.59 -13.48
C VAL A 108 -2.55 7.67 -14.23
N ARG A 109 -2.07 6.47 -14.52
CA ARG A 109 -2.86 5.46 -15.20
C ARG A 109 -2.37 4.07 -14.82
N TYR A 110 -3.30 3.18 -14.51
CA TYR A 110 -3.00 1.76 -14.34
C TYR A 110 -2.82 1.08 -15.70
N HIS A 111 -1.83 0.22 -15.80
CA HIS A 111 -1.55 -0.60 -16.99
C HIS A 111 -1.55 -2.08 -16.61
N HIS A 112 -2.33 -2.87 -17.35
CA HIS A 112 -2.34 -4.33 -17.17
C HIS A 112 -1.08 -4.98 -17.73
N ASP A 113 -0.57 -4.43 -18.84
CA ASP A 113 0.58 -4.96 -19.56
C ASP A 113 1.70 -3.91 -19.62
N MET A 114 2.89 -4.30 -19.23
CA MET A 114 4.09 -3.47 -19.36
C MET A 114 4.76 -3.73 -20.70
N ILE A 115 4.98 -2.67 -21.48
CA ILE A 115 5.69 -2.73 -22.76
C ILE A 115 7.11 -2.23 -22.56
N LEU A 116 8.11 -2.99 -22.98
CA LEU A 116 9.51 -2.64 -22.85
C LEU A 116 9.80 -1.29 -23.53
N GLY A 117 10.39 -0.37 -22.77
CA GLY A 117 10.74 0.98 -23.24
C GLY A 117 9.67 2.04 -23.02
N GLU A 118 8.50 1.70 -22.49
CA GLU A 118 7.50 2.68 -22.07
C GLU A 118 7.65 3.06 -20.60
N ILE A 119 7.27 4.29 -20.27
CA ILE A 119 7.21 4.80 -18.89
C ILE A 119 5.75 4.81 -18.45
N TYR A 120 5.48 4.12 -17.35
CA TYR A 120 4.14 4.02 -16.77
C TYR A 120 4.05 4.89 -15.51
N PRO A 121 3.24 5.95 -15.50
CA PRO A 121 3.08 6.83 -14.35
C PRO A 121 2.11 6.22 -13.32
N GLU A 122 2.45 5.06 -12.80
CA GLU A 122 1.63 4.33 -11.81
C GLU A 122 2.02 4.62 -10.38
N ILE A 123 3.24 5.09 -10.15
CA ILE A 123 3.83 5.29 -8.82
C ILE A 123 4.25 6.74 -8.67
N GLY A 124 3.99 7.30 -7.52
CA GLY A 124 4.42 8.65 -7.18
C GLY A 124 4.58 8.86 -5.69
N PHE A 125 5.01 10.05 -5.30
CA PHE A 125 5.29 10.39 -3.92
C PHE A 125 4.65 11.73 -3.55
N ILE A 126 3.87 11.74 -2.45
CA ILE A 126 3.36 12.97 -1.84
C ILE A 126 4.40 13.47 -0.85
N THR A 127 5.01 14.60 -1.17
CA THR A 127 6.10 15.18 -0.37
C THR A 127 5.58 16.00 0.80
N GLN A 128 6.41 16.20 1.82
CA GLN A 128 6.12 17.13 2.92
C GLN A 128 5.83 18.55 2.43
N ALA A 129 6.49 18.98 1.35
CA ALA A 129 6.23 20.30 0.76
C ALA A 129 4.82 20.43 0.15
N ALA A 130 4.27 19.35 -0.38
CA ALA A 130 2.88 19.32 -0.85
C ALA A 130 1.89 19.38 0.32
N LEU A 131 2.18 18.65 1.40
CA LEU A 131 1.35 18.65 2.62
C LEU A 131 1.32 20.05 3.27
N SER A 132 2.47 20.71 3.36
CA SER A 132 2.55 22.09 3.90
C SER A 132 1.75 23.11 3.10
N LYS A 133 1.42 22.81 1.84
CA LYS A 133 0.54 23.61 0.98
C LYS A 133 -0.92 23.16 1.03
N GLY A 134 -1.26 22.27 1.94
CA GLY A 134 -2.59 21.74 2.15
C GLY A 134 -2.92 20.47 1.36
N GLY A 135 -1.92 19.68 1.00
CA GLY A 135 -2.10 18.39 0.32
C GLY A 135 -2.15 18.48 -1.20
N VAL A 136 -2.66 17.42 -1.81
CA VAL A 136 -2.78 17.28 -3.26
C VAL A 136 -4.24 17.09 -3.67
N GLU A 137 -4.58 17.60 -4.82
CA GLU A 137 -5.86 17.31 -5.45
C GLU A 137 -5.77 15.99 -6.20
N ILE A 138 -6.77 15.14 -6.04
CA ILE A 138 -6.92 13.88 -6.77
C ILE A 138 -8.20 13.95 -7.57
N GLU A 139 -8.12 13.67 -8.86
CA GLU A 139 -9.23 13.74 -9.81
C GLU A 139 -9.24 12.50 -10.67
N ASN A 140 -10.39 11.83 -10.75
CA ASN A 140 -10.60 10.77 -11.72
C ASN A 140 -11.01 11.38 -13.05
N THR A 141 -10.13 11.29 -14.04
CA THR A 141 -10.37 11.78 -15.43
C THR A 141 -10.73 10.66 -16.38
N GLY A 142 -10.79 9.42 -15.89
CA GLY A 142 -11.13 8.23 -16.66
C GLY A 142 -12.64 7.90 -16.61
N THR A 143 -12.97 6.75 -17.19
CA THR A 143 -14.33 6.18 -17.23
C THR A 143 -14.56 5.06 -16.23
N GLU A 144 -13.49 4.61 -15.58
CA GLU A 144 -13.51 3.57 -14.54
C GLU A 144 -13.06 4.18 -13.20
N PRO A 145 -13.39 3.55 -12.05
CA PRO A 145 -12.91 4.02 -10.76
C PRO A 145 -11.39 4.13 -10.72
N LEU A 146 -10.88 5.29 -10.29
CA LEU A 146 -9.46 5.47 -10.00
C LEU A 146 -9.17 4.87 -8.63
N VAL A 147 -8.35 3.82 -8.60
CA VAL A 147 -7.96 3.12 -7.38
C VAL A 147 -6.51 3.43 -7.05
N LEU A 148 -6.29 4.04 -5.90
CA LEU A 148 -4.97 4.38 -5.39
C LEU A 148 -4.73 3.69 -4.05
N THR A 149 -3.49 3.24 -3.82
CA THR A 149 -3.01 2.88 -2.47
C THR A 149 -1.94 3.86 -2.04
N PHE A 150 -1.97 4.23 -0.77
CA PHE A 150 -1.00 5.11 -0.14
C PHE A 150 -0.29 4.37 0.97
N ASP A 151 1.02 4.26 0.84
CA ASP A 151 1.88 3.59 1.82
C ASP A 151 2.49 4.63 2.75
N PHE A 152 2.24 4.47 4.04
CA PHE A 152 2.76 5.34 5.10
C PHE A 152 3.83 4.60 5.91
N PRO A 153 4.89 5.28 6.33
CA PRO A 153 5.85 4.71 7.26
C PRO A 153 5.23 4.52 8.66
N GLN A 154 5.99 3.89 9.52
CA GLN A 154 5.63 3.64 10.91
C GLN A 154 5.13 4.91 11.63
N HIS A 155 3.99 4.80 12.36
CA HIS A 155 3.38 5.88 13.14
C HIS A 155 3.15 7.19 12.39
N ALA A 156 3.00 7.11 11.08
CA ALA A 156 2.95 8.29 10.22
C ALA A 156 1.61 9.02 10.20
N HIS A 157 0.55 8.39 10.67
CA HIS A 157 -0.80 8.95 10.63
C HIS A 157 -1.57 8.65 11.91
N SER A 158 -2.05 9.69 12.59
CA SER A 158 -2.73 9.57 13.89
C SER A 158 -4.10 8.88 13.81
N LYS A 159 -4.69 8.83 12.60
CA LYS A 159 -5.98 8.18 12.35
C LYS A 159 -5.86 6.72 11.91
N THR A 160 -4.65 6.21 11.73
CA THR A 160 -4.46 4.78 11.45
C THR A 160 -5.02 3.97 12.62
N PRO A 161 -5.94 3.02 12.36
CA PRO A 161 -6.53 2.23 13.43
C PRO A 161 -5.47 1.44 14.19
N GLY A 162 -5.53 1.45 15.50
CA GLY A 162 -4.79 0.54 16.36
C GLY A 162 -5.39 -0.88 16.34
N ILE A 163 -4.77 -1.79 17.07
CA ILE A 163 -5.31 -3.14 17.31
C ILE A 163 -6.22 -3.10 18.52
#